data_f8f4b8a1be793ed5f4ab83559f454028
#
_entry.id   f8f4b8a1be793ed5f4ab83559f454028
#
_cell.length_a   1.000
_cell.length_b   1.000
_cell.length_c   1.000
_cell.angle_alpha   90.00
_cell.angle_beta   90.00
_cell.angle_gamma   90.00
#
_symmetry.space_group_name_H-M   'P 1'
#
loop_
_entity.id
_entity.type
_entity.pdbx_description
1 polymer ?
#
loop_
_entity_poly.entity_id
_entity_poly.type
_entity_poly.pdbx_seq_one_letter_code
_entity_poly.pdbx_strand_id
1 'polypeptide(L)'
;LHGRYADLQDGQVADYIPELAKADPDWFGICIATRDGHVYEVGDTRQVFTIQSISKALSYGLALEDRGEDFILSRVGVEPSGEAFNAISLKPETGAPFNPMINAGAIATCGQILEPSDQTRIQRILDYLSACAGRRLDVDAAVYQSESETGHRNRAIGWMLRNFGILNEEPTEVLETYFQQCAIRVTCRDLAVMGATLANQGRNPLTRELAVNPEVVDNVLSVMSTCGMYDFSGEWIYRVGLPAKSGVGGGILAVLPGQLGIGIFSPPLDAQGNSARGIKVCGDLSRDLALHQFANGSAPTPSLRLSYTGSQVTSCRRRPLTIQQTLRASGHRIRVHELQGELIF
;
A
#
# COMPACT_ATOMS: atom_id res chain seq x y z
N LEU A 1 19.01 7.34 -6.20
CA LEU A 1 18.00 6.73 -7.11
C LEU A 1 17.14 7.81 -7.78
N HIS A 2 16.58 8.80 -7.03
CA HIS A 2 15.76 9.86 -7.62
C HIS A 2 16.50 10.53 -8.80
N GLY A 3 17.70 11.07 -8.62
CA GLY A 3 18.48 11.69 -9.69
C GLY A 3 18.86 10.76 -10.85
N ARG A 4 18.84 9.42 -10.64
CA ARG A 4 19.10 8.44 -11.73
C ARG A 4 17.95 8.36 -12.72
N TYR A 5 16.72 8.57 -12.24
CA TYR A 5 15.50 8.35 -13.04
C TYR A 5 14.66 9.63 -13.24
N ALA A 6 15.12 10.78 -12.74
CA ALA A 6 14.37 12.05 -12.87
C ALA A 6 14.11 12.40 -14.35
N ASP A 7 15.12 12.23 -15.21
CA ASP A 7 15.04 12.57 -16.62
C ASP A 7 14.47 11.43 -17.51
N LEU A 8 14.00 10.34 -16.91
CA LEU A 8 13.42 9.23 -17.66
C LEU A 8 12.05 9.64 -18.22
N GLN A 9 11.89 9.58 -19.53
CA GLN A 9 10.66 9.94 -20.26
C GLN A 9 9.87 8.71 -20.74
N ASP A 10 10.21 7.51 -20.26
CA ASP A 10 9.49 6.27 -20.61
C ASP A 10 8.08 6.29 -20.02
N GLY A 11 7.11 5.80 -20.79
CA GLY A 11 5.72 5.65 -20.36
C GLY A 11 4.82 6.82 -20.77
N GLN A 12 3.54 6.70 -20.42
CA GLN A 12 2.51 7.70 -20.71
C GLN A 12 1.62 7.91 -19.49
N VAL A 13 1.17 9.15 -19.27
CA VAL A 13 0.17 9.46 -18.25
C VAL A 13 -1.15 8.76 -18.59
N ALA A 14 -1.85 8.22 -17.59
CA ALA A 14 -3.14 7.58 -17.78
C ALA A 14 -4.18 8.57 -18.34
N ASP A 15 -4.90 8.18 -19.39
CA ASP A 15 -5.86 9.03 -20.10
C ASP A 15 -7.26 8.42 -20.18
N TYR A 16 -7.50 7.24 -19.59
CA TYR A 16 -8.78 6.56 -19.66
C TYR A 16 -9.91 7.28 -18.89
N ILE A 17 -9.56 8.15 -17.94
CA ILE A 17 -10.46 9.19 -17.40
C ILE A 17 -9.82 10.57 -17.55
N PRO A 18 -10.58 11.59 -17.98
CA PRO A 18 -10.06 12.93 -18.29
C PRO A 18 -9.26 13.58 -17.14
N GLU A 19 -9.66 13.35 -15.89
CA GLU A 19 -9.01 13.94 -14.74
C GLU A 19 -7.60 13.40 -14.49
N LEU A 20 -7.33 12.11 -14.78
CA LEU A 20 -5.98 11.55 -14.65
C LEU A 20 -5.02 12.08 -15.71
N ALA A 21 -5.53 12.39 -16.91
CA ALA A 21 -4.72 12.93 -18.00
C ALA A 21 -4.12 14.33 -17.70
N LYS A 22 -4.58 15.00 -16.63
CA LYS A 22 -4.07 16.31 -16.20
C LYS A 22 -2.80 16.23 -15.36
N ALA A 23 -2.34 15.03 -14.97
CA ALA A 23 -1.16 14.87 -14.15
C ALA A 23 0.10 15.32 -14.92
N ASP A 24 0.98 16.05 -14.22
CA ASP A 24 2.27 16.46 -14.79
C ASP A 24 3.20 15.25 -14.87
N PRO A 25 3.69 14.89 -16.08
CA PRO A 25 4.56 13.73 -16.28
C PRO A 25 5.92 13.86 -15.57
N ASP A 26 6.33 15.06 -15.19
CA ASP A 26 7.62 15.30 -14.54
C ASP A 26 7.57 15.07 -13.02
N TRP A 27 6.38 14.98 -12.41
CA TRP A 27 6.29 14.65 -11.00
C TRP A 27 6.95 13.31 -10.68
N PHE A 28 7.80 13.34 -9.66
CA PHE A 28 8.49 12.15 -9.21
C PHE A 28 8.86 12.24 -7.72
N GLY A 29 8.34 11.33 -6.92
CA GLY A 29 8.58 11.25 -5.49
C GLY A 29 8.89 9.81 -5.05
N ILE A 30 9.83 9.67 -4.11
CA ILE A 30 10.18 8.41 -3.44
C ILE A 30 10.12 8.65 -1.94
N CYS A 31 9.39 7.83 -1.22
CA CYS A 31 9.30 7.87 0.24
C CYS A 31 9.49 6.48 0.82
N ILE A 32 10.25 6.39 1.90
CA ILE A 32 10.42 5.17 2.70
C ILE A 32 10.02 5.49 4.13
N ALA A 33 9.12 4.70 4.72
CA ALA A 33 8.75 4.80 6.11
C ALA A 33 9.12 3.50 6.83
N THR A 34 9.84 3.59 7.95
CA THR A 34 10.25 2.42 8.72
C THR A 34 9.26 2.10 9.82
N ARG A 35 9.22 0.85 10.28
CA ARG A 35 8.33 0.41 11.37
C ARG A 35 8.54 1.14 12.70
N ASP A 36 9.72 1.73 12.91
CA ASP A 36 10.05 2.53 14.10
C ASP A 36 9.71 4.03 13.95
N GLY A 37 9.15 4.43 12.79
CA GLY A 37 8.56 5.76 12.57
C GLY A 37 9.50 6.77 11.92
N HIS A 38 10.65 6.35 11.38
CA HIS A 38 11.46 7.23 10.54
C HIS A 38 10.91 7.31 9.13
N VAL A 39 10.94 8.51 8.54
CA VAL A 39 10.45 8.75 7.18
C VAL A 39 11.53 9.47 6.37
N TYR A 40 11.87 8.91 5.22
CA TYR A 40 12.85 9.41 4.28
C TYR A 40 12.16 9.80 2.99
N GLU A 41 12.35 11.03 2.54
CA GLU A 41 11.60 11.61 1.42
C GLU A 41 12.57 12.27 0.42
N VAL A 42 12.27 12.11 -0.88
CA VAL A 42 12.98 12.82 -1.96
C VAL A 42 12.03 13.08 -3.13
N GLY A 43 12.12 14.28 -3.73
CA GLY A 43 11.26 14.70 -4.84
C GLY A 43 9.84 15.07 -4.39
N ASP A 44 8.87 14.86 -5.26
CA ASP A 44 7.48 15.33 -5.13
C ASP A 44 6.64 14.46 -4.18
N THR A 45 7.18 14.11 -3.01
CA THR A 45 6.54 13.20 -2.06
C THR A 45 5.26 13.74 -1.43
N ARG A 46 5.01 15.05 -1.54
CA ARG A 46 3.83 15.75 -1.01
C ARG A 46 2.83 16.12 -2.09
N GLN A 47 3.14 15.85 -3.37
CA GLN A 47 2.19 16.03 -4.45
C GLN A 47 0.99 15.13 -4.20
N VAL A 48 -0.21 15.73 -4.25
CA VAL A 48 -1.48 15.01 -4.07
C VAL A 48 -1.88 14.36 -5.39
N PHE A 49 -2.32 13.11 -5.31
CA PHE A 49 -2.91 12.35 -6.42
C PHE A 49 -3.97 11.38 -5.87
N THR A 50 -4.74 10.73 -6.73
CA THR A 50 -5.75 9.76 -6.28
C THR A 50 -5.18 8.35 -6.19
N ILE A 51 -5.55 7.65 -5.12
CA ILE A 51 -4.98 6.34 -4.74
C ILE A 51 -5.25 5.25 -5.77
N GLN A 52 -6.35 5.35 -6.50
CA GLN A 52 -6.76 4.40 -7.53
C GLN A 52 -6.72 2.94 -7.02
N SER A 53 -6.21 2.03 -7.83
CA SER A 53 -6.16 0.61 -7.51
C SER A 53 -5.32 0.23 -6.28
N ILE A 54 -4.53 1.14 -5.71
CA ILE A 54 -3.80 0.84 -4.47
C ILE A 54 -4.78 0.65 -3.31
N SER A 55 -5.92 1.33 -3.32
CA SER A 55 -6.97 1.20 -2.31
C SER A 55 -7.51 -0.22 -2.15
N LYS A 56 -7.47 -1.03 -3.22
CA LYS A 56 -8.00 -2.41 -3.24
C LYS A 56 -7.37 -3.29 -2.17
N ALA A 57 -6.07 -3.16 -1.92
CA ALA A 57 -5.36 -3.96 -0.93
C ALA A 57 -5.89 -3.70 0.50
N LEU A 58 -6.05 -2.42 0.84
CA LEU A 58 -6.53 -2.03 2.18
C LEU A 58 -8.03 -2.30 2.35
N SER A 59 -8.85 -2.03 1.32
CA SER A 59 -10.28 -2.37 1.36
C SER A 59 -10.53 -3.88 1.45
N TYR A 60 -9.65 -4.70 0.88
CA TYR A 60 -9.69 -6.15 1.08
C TYR A 60 -9.41 -6.53 2.54
N GLY A 61 -8.43 -5.89 3.18
CA GLY A 61 -8.18 -6.05 4.62
C GLY A 61 -9.42 -5.71 5.45
N LEU A 62 -10.07 -4.57 5.19
CA LEU A 62 -11.31 -4.17 5.88
C LEU A 62 -12.44 -5.18 5.68
N ALA A 63 -12.61 -5.72 4.48
CA ALA A 63 -13.63 -6.73 4.21
C ALA A 63 -13.35 -8.06 4.95
N LEU A 64 -12.07 -8.45 5.07
CA LEU A 64 -11.65 -9.61 5.86
C LEU A 64 -11.95 -9.39 7.36
N GLU A 65 -11.69 -8.21 7.89
CA GLU A 65 -12.03 -7.87 9.28
C GLU A 65 -13.54 -7.94 9.55
N ASP A 66 -14.35 -7.47 8.59
CA ASP A 66 -15.80 -7.45 8.71
C ASP A 66 -16.47 -8.80 8.63
N ARG A 67 -15.96 -9.68 7.78
CA ARG A 67 -16.68 -10.93 7.39
C ARG A 67 -15.92 -12.20 7.72
N GLY A 68 -14.63 -12.12 7.96
CA GLY A 68 -13.75 -13.27 8.11
C GLY A 68 -13.31 -13.88 6.78
N GLU A 69 -12.22 -14.64 6.83
CA GLU A 69 -11.53 -15.20 5.68
C GLU A 69 -12.42 -16.15 4.88
N ASP A 70 -13.04 -17.14 5.52
CA ASP A 70 -13.84 -18.16 4.85
C ASP A 70 -15.01 -17.56 4.05
N PHE A 71 -15.66 -16.54 4.62
CA PHE A 71 -16.74 -15.85 3.94
C PHE A 71 -16.24 -15.11 2.70
N ILE A 72 -15.15 -14.34 2.83
CA ILE A 72 -14.59 -13.59 1.71
C ILE A 72 -14.10 -14.54 0.61
N LEU A 73 -13.42 -15.63 0.95
CA LEU A 73 -12.97 -16.65 -0.02
C LEU A 73 -14.13 -17.29 -0.78
N SER A 74 -15.32 -17.42 -0.18
CA SER A 74 -16.52 -17.89 -0.86
C SER A 74 -17.04 -16.91 -1.94
N ARG A 75 -16.64 -15.65 -1.91
CA ARG A 75 -17.09 -14.56 -2.79
C ARG A 75 -16.02 -14.07 -3.75
N VAL A 76 -14.76 -14.04 -3.32
CA VAL A 76 -13.61 -13.53 -4.06
C VAL A 76 -12.44 -14.49 -3.86
N GLY A 77 -11.88 -15.00 -4.94
CA GLY A 77 -10.67 -15.85 -4.88
C GLY A 77 -9.41 -15.07 -4.56
N VAL A 78 -8.28 -15.76 -4.59
CA VAL A 78 -6.93 -15.18 -4.30
C VAL A 78 -5.91 -15.52 -5.38
N GLU A 79 -6.35 -16.13 -6.50
CA GLU A 79 -5.47 -16.61 -7.55
C GLU A 79 -5.22 -15.54 -8.63
N PRO A 80 -4.01 -15.45 -9.20
CA PRO A 80 -3.75 -14.64 -10.37
C PRO A 80 -4.69 -14.98 -11.52
N SER A 81 -5.24 -13.98 -12.22
CA SER A 81 -6.15 -14.19 -13.35
C SER A 81 -5.42 -14.49 -14.66
N GLY A 82 -4.18 -14.01 -14.80
CA GLY A 82 -3.44 -14.04 -16.07
C GLY A 82 -4.03 -13.10 -17.13
N GLU A 83 -4.98 -12.24 -16.79
CA GLU A 83 -5.67 -11.31 -17.68
C GLU A 83 -5.54 -9.87 -17.18
N ALA A 84 -5.79 -8.90 -18.08
CA ALA A 84 -5.74 -7.49 -17.74
C ALA A 84 -6.65 -7.16 -16.54
N PHE A 85 -6.20 -6.27 -15.65
CA PHE A 85 -6.89 -5.93 -14.39
C PHE A 85 -8.34 -5.44 -14.56
N ASN A 86 -8.69 -4.94 -15.74
CA ASN A 86 -10.02 -4.46 -16.10
C ASN A 86 -10.80 -5.45 -16.99
N ALA A 87 -10.28 -6.67 -17.21
CA ALA A 87 -11.00 -7.72 -17.89
C ALA A 87 -12.22 -8.16 -17.07
N ILE A 88 -13.22 -8.70 -17.76
CA ILE A 88 -14.41 -9.31 -17.11
C ILE A 88 -14.06 -10.77 -16.83
N SER A 89 -13.19 -10.97 -15.84
CA SER A 89 -12.63 -12.28 -15.49
C SER A 89 -13.34 -12.84 -14.26
N LEU A 90 -14.30 -13.71 -14.49
CA LEU A 90 -15.04 -14.42 -13.44
C LEU A 90 -14.88 -15.93 -13.63
N LYS A 91 -14.85 -16.69 -12.54
CA LYS A 91 -14.81 -18.15 -12.58
C LYS A 91 -16.11 -18.68 -13.22
N PRO A 92 -16.07 -19.49 -14.28
CA PRO A 92 -17.27 -19.91 -15.00
C PRO A 92 -18.28 -20.63 -14.11
N GLU A 93 -17.81 -21.42 -13.14
CA GLU A 93 -18.65 -22.27 -12.30
C GLU A 93 -19.39 -21.50 -11.20
N THR A 94 -18.76 -20.44 -10.67
CA THR A 94 -19.26 -19.73 -9.48
C THR A 94 -19.57 -18.27 -9.71
N GLY A 95 -19.07 -17.67 -10.81
CA GLY A 95 -19.12 -16.23 -11.03
C GLY A 95 -18.22 -15.42 -10.10
N ALA A 96 -17.43 -16.09 -9.23
CA ALA A 96 -16.54 -15.41 -8.31
C ALA A 96 -15.33 -14.81 -9.07
N PRO A 97 -14.91 -13.56 -8.74
CA PRO A 97 -13.66 -13.00 -9.25
C PRO A 97 -12.44 -13.81 -8.81
N PHE A 98 -11.39 -13.81 -9.62
CA PHE A 98 -10.16 -14.58 -9.34
C PHE A 98 -9.41 -14.06 -8.11
N ASN A 99 -9.35 -12.74 -7.92
CA ASN A 99 -8.68 -12.12 -6.76
C ASN A 99 -9.21 -10.69 -6.51
N PRO A 100 -8.95 -10.10 -5.32
CA PRO A 100 -9.45 -8.77 -4.97
C PRO A 100 -8.69 -7.61 -5.64
N MET A 101 -7.59 -7.88 -6.36
CA MET A 101 -6.74 -6.84 -6.97
C MET A 101 -7.17 -6.47 -8.39
N ILE A 102 -8.00 -7.29 -9.07
CA ILE A 102 -8.69 -6.95 -10.33
C ILE A 102 -9.98 -6.19 -10.03
N ASN A 103 -10.51 -5.45 -11.03
CA ASN A 103 -11.71 -4.63 -10.82
C ASN A 103 -12.92 -5.44 -10.35
N ALA A 104 -13.17 -6.60 -10.95
CA ALA A 104 -14.28 -7.47 -10.54
C ALA A 104 -14.17 -7.87 -9.06
N GLY A 105 -12.98 -8.26 -8.62
CA GLY A 105 -12.75 -8.63 -7.23
C GLY A 105 -12.84 -7.46 -6.28
N ALA A 106 -12.36 -6.29 -6.67
CA ALA A 106 -12.43 -5.10 -5.84
C ALA A 106 -13.88 -4.60 -5.66
N ILE A 107 -14.69 -4.64 -6.71
CA ILE A 107 -16.12 -4.30 -6.64
C ILE A 107 -16.85 -5.32 -5.75
N ALA A 108 -16.58 -6.63 -5.94
CA ALA A 108 -17.13 -7.67 -5.08
C ALA A 108 -16.74 -7.46 -3.61
N THR A 109 -15.46 -7.18 -3.33
CA THR A 109 -14.94 -6.89 -2.00
C THR A 109 -15.61 -5.66 -1.38
N CYS A 110 -15.75 -4.57 -2.15
CA CYS A 110 -16.41 -3.35 -1.70
C CYS A 110 -17.85 -3.65 -1.22
N GLY A 111 -18.60 -4.48 -1.94
CA GLY A 111 -19.95 -4.91 -1.55
C GLY A 111 -20.00 -5.82 -0.31
N GLN A 112 -18.87 -6.37 0.15
CA GLN A 112 -18.82 -7.15 1.39
C GLN A 112 -18.50 -6.32 2.63
N ILE A 113 -17.98 -5.10 2.48
CA ILE A 113 -17.74 -4.19 3.61
C ILE A 113 -19.07 -3.82 4.25
N LEU A 114 -19.17 -4.02 5.56
CA LEU A 114 -20.37 -3.73 6.33
C LEU A 114 -20.69 -2.23 6.36
N GLU A 115 -21.97 -1.91 6.42
CA GLU A 115 -22.49 -0.56 6.54
C GLU A 115 -23.38 -0.48 7.78
N PRO A 116 -22.80 -0.16 8.96
CA PRO A 116 -23.59 0.02 10.19
C PRO A 116 -24.49 1.26 10.05
N SER A 117 -25.55 1.33 10.87
CA SER A 117 -26.58 2.37 10.77
C SER A 117 -26.09 3.81 10.96
N ASP A 118 -24.94 3.99 11.56
CA ASP A 118 -24.32 5.29 11.91
C ASP A 118 -23.18 5.71 10.98
N GLN A 119 -22.77 4.84 10.03
CA GLN A 119 -21.62 5.12 9.18
C GLN A 119 -21.77 4.49 7.78
N THR A 120 -21.61 5.28 6.74
CA THR A 120 -21.64 4.78 5.35
C THR A 120 -20.38 3.98 5.02
N ARG A 121 -20.48 3.08 4.05
CA ARG A 121 -19.38 2.23 3.58
C ARG A 121 -18.16 3.05 3.18
N ILE A 122 -18.37 4.14 2.44
CA ILE A 122 -17.24 5.01 2.04
C ILE A 122 -16.59 5.71 3.25
N GLN A 123 -17.35 6.11 4.27
CA GLN A 123 -16.76 6.67 5.48
C GLN A 123 -15.90 5.65 6.21
N ARG A 124 -16.32 4.39 6.30
CA ARG A 124 -15.51 3.31 6.88
C ARG A 124 -14.21 3.09 6.12
N ILE A 125 -14.29 3.06 4.78
CA ILE A 125 -13.09 2.95 3.93
C ILE A 125 -12.17 4.14 4.16
N LEU A 126 -12.70 5.37 4.19
CA LEU A 126 -11.92 6.58 4.45
C LEU A 126 -11.24 6.55 5.82
N ASP A 127 -11.96 6.15 6.87
CA ASP A 127 -11.42 6.09 8.22
C ASP A 127 -10.32 5.03 8.32
N TYR A 128 -10.53 3.86 7.69
CA TYR A 128 -9.54 2.78 7.67
C TYR A 128 -8.26 3.19 6.93
N LEU A 129 -8.38 3.77 5.74
CA LEU A 129 -7.24 4.27 4.97
C LEU A 129 -6.57 5.44 5.68
N SER A 130 -7.33 6.33 6.34
CA SER A 130 -6.81 7.44 7.13
C SER A 130 -5.98 6.95 8.32
N ALA A 131 -6.45 5.93 9.02
CA ALA A 131 -5.71 5.29 10.10
C ALA A 131 -4.39 4.67 9.59
N CYS A 132 -4.42 4.01 8.41
CA CYS A 132 -3.23 3.48 7.78
C CYS A 132 -2.24 4.57 7.37
N ALA A 133 -2.71 5.72 6.87
CA ALA A 133 -1.88 6.86 6.48
C ALA A 133 -1.37 7.70 7.67
N GLY A 134 -2.04 7.58 8.84
CA GLY A 134 -1.76 8.40 10.02
C GLY A 134 -2.23 9.85 9.89
N ARG A 135 -3.12 10.14 8.96
CA ARG A 135 -3.81 11.43 8.77
C ARG A 135 -5.17 11.26 8.12
N ARG A 136 -6.04 12.24 8.29
CA ARG A 136 -7.34 12.25 7.61
C ARG A 136 -7.16 12.37 6.10
N LEU A 137 -7.83 11.50 5.37
CA LEU A 137 -7.94 11.49 3.92
C LEU A 137 -9.33 11.98 3.50
N ASP A 138 -9.47 12.33 2.23
CA ASP A 138 -10.73 12.77 1.62
C ASP A 138 -10.83 12.30 0.17
N VAL A 139 -12.01 12.41 -0.41
CA VAL A 139 -12.32 12.04 -1.80
C VAL A 139 -12.17 13.26 -2.71
N ASP A 140 -11.51 13.07 -3.84
CA ASP A 140 -11.48 14.03 -4.93
C ASP A 140 -12.81 13.97 -5.71
N ALA A 141 -13.63 15.01 -5.60
CA ALA A 141 -14.96 15.05 -6.21
C ALA A 141 -14.90 15.04 -7.76
N ALA A 142 -13.88 15.67 -8.35
CA ALA A 142 -13.75 15.73 -9.81
C ALA A 142 -13.34 14.36 -10.39
N VAL A 143 -12.38 13.69 -9.76
CA VAL A 143 -11.95 12.34 -10.15
C VAL A 143 -13.10 11.35 -9.92
N TYR A 144 -13.81 11.42 -8.79
CA TYR A 144 -14.97 10.57 -8.53
C TYR A 144 -16.05 10.74 -9.60
N GLN A 145 -16.41 11.98 -9.94
CA GLN A 145 -17.40 12.25 -10.99
C GLN A 145 -16.94 11.68 -12.34
N SER A 146 -15.68 11.89 -12.71
CA SER A 146 -15.09 11.38 -13.95
C SER A 146 -15.11 9.85 -14.01
N GLU A 147 -14.76 9.16 -12.91
CA GLU A 147 -14.85 7.69 -12.79
C GLU A 147 -16.31 7.21 -12.91
N SER A 148 -17.24 7.89 -12.25
CA SER A 148 -18.67 7.54 -12.31
C SER A 148 -19.23 7.71 -13.73
N GLU A 149 -18.90 8.79 -14.42
CA GLU A 149 -19.41 9.05 -15.79
C GLU A 149 -18.84 8.07 -16.83
N THR A 150 -17.58 7.67 -16.70
CA THR A 150 -16.87 6.82 -17.68
C THR A 150 -16.83 5.33 -17.30
N GLY A 151 -17.28 4.97 -16.12
CA GLY A 151 -17.16 3.63 -15.53
C GLY A 151 -18.06 2.53 -16.12
N HIS A 152 -18.37 2.58 -17.43
CA HIS A 152 -19.30 1.64 -18.07
C HIS A 152 -18.91 0.17 -17.90
N ARG A 153 -17.62 -0.17 -18.06
CA ARG A 153 -17.13 -1.53 -17.87
C ARG A 153 -17.32 -2.01 -16.43
N ASN A 154 -17.01 -1.17 -15.44
CA ASN A 154 -17.21 -1.48 -14.03
C ASN A 154 -18.70 -1.67 -13.70
N ARG A 155 -19.60 -0.91 -14.33
CA ARG A 155 -21.06 -1.10 -14.20
C ARG A 155 -21.48 -2.46 -14.76
N ALA A 156 -20.98 -2.86 -15.93
CA ALA A 156 -21.26 -4.19 -16.50
C ALA A 156 -20.76 -5.31 -15.56
N ILE A 157 -19.56 -5.18 -14.98
CA ILE A 157 -19.01 -6.11 -13.98
C ILE A 157 -19.93 -6.19 -12.76
N GLY A 158 -20.38 -5.06 -12.21
CA GLY A 158 -21.28 -5.02 -11.06
C GLY A 158 -22.59 -5.80 -11.30
N TRP A 159 -23.21 -5.63 -12.46
CA TRP A 159 -24.41 -6.38 -12.84
C TRP A 159 -24.15 -7.87 -13.03
N MET A 160 -23.00 -8.25 -13.58
CA MET A 160 -22.61 -9.65 -13.67
C MET A 160 -22.42 -10.28 -12.28
N LEU A 161 -21.73 -9.58 -11.37
CA LEU A 161 -21.57 -10.04 -9.99
C LEU A 161 -22.92 -10.21 -9.27
N ARG A 162 -23.86 -9.31 -9.53
CA ARG A 162 -25.24 -9.43 -9.03
C ARG A 162 -25.95 -10.65 -9.60
N ASN A 163 -25.82 -10.89 -10.90
CA ASN A 163 -26.42 -12.06 -11.58
C ASN A 163 -25.94 -13.40 -10.99
N PHE A 164 -24.67 -13.48 -10.60
CA PHE A 164 -24.08 -14.67 -9.98
C PHE A 164 -24.30 -14.74 -8.45
N GLY A 165 -25.01 -13.78 -7.86
CA GLY A 165 -25.24 -13.74 -6.41
C GLY A 165 -23.99 -13.44 -5.56
N ILE A 166 -22.91 -12.93 -6.18
CA ILE A 166 -21.73 -12.43 -5.47
C ILE A 166 -22.07 -11.14 -4.72
N LEU A 167 -22.80 -10.23 -5.37
CA LEU A 167 -23.42 -9.07 -4.75
C LEU A 167 -24.88 -9.37 -4.42
N ASN A 168 -25.29 -9.10 -3.19
CA ASN A 168 -26.67 -9.29 -2.74
C ASN A 168 -27.49 -7.99 -2.80
N GLU A 169 -26.83 -6.86 -2.91
CA GLU A 169 -27.42 -5.52 -2.94
C GLU A 169 -27.42 -4.91 -4.35
N GLU A 170 -27.97 -3.72 -4.49
CA GLU A 170 -28.03 -2.99 -5.75
C GLU A 170 -26.62 -2.61 -6.22
N PRO A 171 -26.18 -3.06 -7.41
CA PRO A 171 -24.81 -2.81 -7.87
C PRO A 171 -24.45 -1.33 -7.97
N THR A 172 -25.41 -0.46 -8.22
CA THR A 172 -25.16 0.98 -8.37
C THR A 172 -24.57 1.58 -7.10
N GLU A 173 -25.10 1.24 -5.92
CA GLU A 173 -24.61 1.76 -4.64
C GLU A 173 -23.19 1.29 -4.33
N VAL A 174 -22.90 0.00 -4.62
CA VAL A 174 -21.57 -0.58 -4.47
C VAL A 174 -20.57 0.11 -5.41
N LEU A 175 -20.98 0.37 -6.65
CA LEU A 175 -20.13 1.01 -7.66
C LEU A 175 -19.82 2.46 -7.32
N GLU A 176 -20.80 3.22 -6.84
CA GLU A 176 -20.56 4.59 -6.39
C GLU A 176 -19.56 4.64 -5.22
N THR A 177 -19.66 3.70 -4.27
CA THR A 177 -18.66 3.56 -3.20
C THR A 177 -17.28 3.18 -3.76
N TYR A 178 -17.23 2.25 -4.73
CA TYR A 178 -15.98 1.83 -5.37
C TYR A 178 -15.31 2.98 -6.14
N PHE A 179 -16.07 3.80 -6.87
CA PHE A 179 -15.53 4.98 -7.56
C PHE A 179 -14.98 6.02 -6.57
N GLN A 180 -15.70 6.28 -5.48
CA GLN A 180 -15.21 7.15 -4.41
C GLN A 180 -13.93 6.60 -3.76
N GLN A 181 -13.85 5.29 -3.52
CA GLN A 181 -12.65 4.62 -3.03
C GLN A 181 -11.43 4.86 -3.94
N CYS A 182 -11.61 4.74 -5.26
CA CYS A 182 -10.54 5.01 -6.24
C CYS A 182 -10.10 6.48 -6.22
N ALA A 183 -11.02 7.39 -5.96
CA ALA A 183 -10.81 8.84 -5.95
C ALA A 183 -10.27 9.40 -4.62
N ILE A 184 -9.91 8.58 -3.63
CA ILE A 184 -9.32 9.04 -2.36
C ILE A 184 -7.96 9.70 -2.63
N ARG A 185 -7.77 10.91 -2.09
CA ARG A 185 -6.54 11.71 -2.24
C ARG A 185 -5.46 11.26 -1.28
N VAL A 186 -4.30 10.95 -1.84
CA VAL A 186 -3.10 10.54 -1.11
C VAL A 186 -1.85 11.25 -1.65
N THR A 187 -0.75 11.07 -0.96
CA THR A 187 0.59 11.47 -1.37
C THR A 187 1.52 10.26 -1.40
N CYS A 188 2.68 10.40 -2.03
CA CYS A 188 3.72 9.37 -1.99
C CYS A 188 4.12 9.01 -0.54
N ARG A 189 4.18 10.01 0.35
CA ARG A 189 4.42 9.79 1.78
C ARG A 189 3.34 8.94 2.44
N ASP A 190 2.07 9.19 2.12
CA ASP A 190 0.98 8.39 2.69
C ASP A 190 1.10 6.92 2.29
N LEU A 191 1.44 6.64 1.02
CA LEU A 191 1.66 5.26 0.57
C LEU A 191 2.78 4.57 1.36
N ALA A 192 3.91 5.27 1.62
CA ALA A 192 5.00 4.72 2.42
C ALA A 192 4.56 4.41 3.85
N VAL A 193 3.79 5.31 4.48
CA VAL A 193 3.26 5.10 5.85
C VAL A 193 2.24 3.97 5.89
N MET A 194 1.32 3.89 4.90
CA MET A 194 0.39 2.76 4.77
C MET A 194 1.15 1.43 4.61
N GLY A 195 2.21 1.40 3.79
CA GLY A 195 3.07 0.24 3.64
C GLY A 195 3.78 -0.13 4.95
N ALA A 196 4.29 0.87 5.69
CA ALA A 196 4.92 0.66 6.99
C ALA A 196 3.93 0.20 8.07
N THR A 197 2.65 0.60 7.97
CA THR A 197 1.57 0.11 8.83
C THR A 197 1.36 -1.39 8.61
N LEU A 198 1.28 -1.84 7.36
CA LEU A 198 1.24 -3.27 7.05
C LEU A 198 2.51 -4.00 7.48
N ALA A 199 3.71 -3.42 7.24
CA ALA A 199 4.97 -3.98 7.69
C ALA A 199 5.07 -4.13 9.21
N ASN A 200 4.33 -3.31 9.97
CA ASN A 200 4.31 -3.29 11.43
C ASN A 200 3.07 -3.98 12.02
N GLN A 201 2.61 -5.05 11.36
CA GLN A 201 1.47 -5.85 11.81
C GLN A 201 0.21 -4.99 12.05
N GLY A 202 -0.08 -4.10 11.12
CA GLY A 202 -1.27 -3.24 11.15
C GLY A 202 -1.19 -2.03 12.08
N ARG A 203 -0.10 -1.86 12.84
CA ARG A 203 0.09 -0.69 13.71
C ARG A 203 0.79 0.44 12.97
N ASN A 204 0.15 1.59 12.87
CA ASN A 204 0.73 2.77 12.24
C ASN A 204 1.99 3.23 13.01
N PRO A 205 3.16 3.35 12.34
CA PRO A 205 4.41 3.67 13.01
C PRO A 205 4.48 5.11 13.55
N LEU A 206 3.68 6.03 13.00
CA LEU A 206 3.67 7.44 13.40
C LEU A 206 2.68 7.72 14.54
N THR A 207 1.42 7.26 14.41
CA THR A 207 0.37 7.49 15.42
C THR A 207 0.38 6.47 16.54
N ARG A 208 0.98 5.29 16.31
CA ARG A 208 0.98 4.14 17.22
C ARG A 208 -0.39 3.45 17.36
N GLU A 209 -1.39 3.89 16.63
CA GLU A 209 -2.72 3.28 16.61
C GLU A 209 -2.71 1.97 15.81
N LEU A 210 -3.56 1.02 16.20
CA LEU A 210 -3.82 -0.19 15.44
C LEU A 210 -4.83 0.16 14.34
N ALA A 211 -4.35 0.25 13.12
CA ALA A 211 -5.15 0.63 11.95
C ALA A 211 -5.71 -0.58 11.19
N VAL A 212 -5.00 -1.72 11.24
CA VAL A 212 -5.37 -2.98 10.58
C VAL A 212 -5.27 -4.10 11.61
N ASN A 213 -6.25 -5.00 11.65
CA ASN A 213 -6.17 -6.18 12.50
C ASN A 213 -4.96 -7.05 12.07
N PRO A 214 -4.03 -7.39 12.99
CA PRO A 214 -2.86 -8.23 12.65
C PRO A 214 -3.22 -9.56 11.98
N GLU A 215 -4.36 -10.14 12.31
CA GLU A 215 -4.81 -11.44 11.79
C GLU A 215 -5.04 -11.43 10.26
N VAL A 216 -5.33 -10.26 9.66
CA VAL A 216 -5.59 -10.16 8.22
C VAL A 216 -4.40 -9.64 7.41
N VAL A 217 -3.35 -9.16 8.08
CA VAL A 217 -2.18 -8.55 7.42
C VAL A 217 -1.50 -9.52 6.47
N ASP A 218 -1.29 -10.76 6.90
CA ASP A 218 -0.60 -11.77 6.09
C ASP A 218 -1.41 -12.15 4.84
N ASN A 219 -2.75 -12.18 4.94
CA ASN A 219 -3.65 -12.41 3.80
C ASN A 219 -3.53 -11.26 2.78
N VAL A 220 -3.54 -10.02 3.25
CA VAL A 220 -3.39 -8.82 2.39
C VAL A 220 -2.04 -8.85 1.67
N LEU A 221 -0.94 -9.06 2.40
CA LEU A 221 0.41 -9.10 1.85
C LEU A 221 0.59 -10.25 0.86
N SER A 222 0.00 -11.43 1.13
CA SER A 222 0.05 -12.60 0.24
C SER A 222 -0.59 -12.30 -1.11
N VAL A 223 -1.79 -11.71 -1.12
CA VAL A 223 -2.48 -11.35 -2.36
C VAL A 223 -1.81 -10.18 -3.07
N MET A 224 -1.23 -9.21 -2.34
CA MET A 224 -0.39 -8.17 -2.93
C MET A 224 0.83 -8.76 -3.65
N SER A 225 1.43 -9.82 -3.09
CA SER A 225 2.59 -10.48 -3.69
C SER A 225 2.25 -11.12 -5.03
N THR A 226 1.13 -11.81 -5.12
CA THR A 226 0.77 -12.61 -6.31
C THR A 226 -0.02 -11.84 -7.36
N CYS A 227 -0.78 -10.81 -6.96
CA CYS A 227 -1.78 -10.16 -7.83
C CYS A 227 -1.67 -8.62 -7.86
N GLY A 228 -0.74 -8.02 -7.09
CA GLY A 228 -0.77 -6.57 -6.84
C GLY A 228 -0.27 -5.69 -7.98
N MET A 229 0.52 -6.23 -8.90
CA MET A 229 1.20 -5.48 -9.97
C MET A 229 0.62 -5.78 -11.37
N TYR A 230 -0.70 -6.03 -11.44
CA TYR A 230 -1.40 -6.38 -12.68
C TYR A 230 -0.76 -7.61 -13.35
N ASP A 231 -0.68 -7.63 -14.69
CA ASP A 231 -0.06 -8.72 -15.45
C ASP A 231 1.46 -8.82 -15.24
N PHE A 232 2.04 -7.85 -14.56
CA PHE A 232 3.46 -7.80 -14.21
C PHE A 232 3.78 -8.48 -12.85
N SER A 233 2.79 -9.00 -12.13
CA SER A 233 2.98 -9.52 -10.76
C SER A 233 4.04 -10.64 -10.68
N GLY A 234 4.08 -11.55 -11.66
CA GLY A 234 5.07 -12.62 -11.71
C GLY A 234 6.50 -12.09 -11.91
N GLU A 235 6.70 -11.18 -12.86
CA GLU A 235 7.99 -10.55 -13.12
C GLU A 235 8.41 -9.64 -11.95
N TRP A 236 7.45 -8.97 -11.32
CA TRP A 236 7.68 -8.17 -10.11
C TRP A 236 8.25 -9.03 -8.98
N ILE A 237 7.63 -10.17 -8.66
CA ILE A 237 8.14 -11.09 -7.64
C ILE A 237 9.54 -11.59 -8.01
N TYR A 238 9.79 -11.90 -9.29
CA TYR A 238 11.09 -12.37 -9.75
C TYR A 238 12.19 -11.30 -9.61
N ARG A 239 11.90 -10.03 -9.92
CA ARG A 239 12.88 -8.93 -9.95
C ARG A 239 12.99 -8.15 -8.66
N VAL A 240 11.86 -7.90 -7.99
CA VAL A 240 11.74 -7.01 -6.82
C VAL A 240 11.50 -7.80 -5.55
N GLY A 241 10.59 -8.79 -5.61
CA GLY A 241 10.34 -9.73 -4.52
C GLY A 241 9.72 -9.11 -3.26
N LEU A 242 8.95 -8.04 -3.39
CA LEU A 242 8.22 -7.39 -2.32
C LEU A 242 6.71 -7.45 -2.58
N PRO A 243 5.86 -7.71 -1.57
CA PRO A 243 4.43 -7.43 -1.69
C PRO A 243 4.21 -6.00 -2.14
N ALA A 244 3.43 -5.77 -3.18
CA ALA A 244 3.19 -4.41 -3.68
C ALA A 244 1.80 -4.26 -4.31
N LYS A 245 1.34 -3.01 -4.41
CA LYS A 245 0.14 -2.66 -5.18
C LYS A 245 0.40 -1.41 -6.01
N SER A 246 0.09 -1.52 -7.30
CA SER A 246 0.16 -0.44 -8.27
C SER A 246 -1.18 0.24 -8.47
N GLY A 247 -1.15 1.52 -8.82
CA GLY A 247 -2.32 2.31 -9.20
C GLY A 247 -2.04 3.14 -10.44
N VAL A 248 -3.02 3.20 -11.33
CA VAL A 248 -2.93 3.93 -12.62
C VAL A 248 -2.79 5.46 -12.48
N GLY A 249 -2.88 6.00 -11.26
CA GLY A 249 -2.46 7.38 -10.97
C GLY A 249 -0.94 7.56 -10.89
N GLY A 250 -0.14 6.51 -11.10
CA GLY A 250 1.33 6.55 -11.02
C GLY A 250 1.90 6.20 -9.66
N GLY A 251 1.06 5.76 -8.71
CA GLY A 251 1.50 5.33 -7.38
C GLY A 251 1.90 3.85 -7.33
N ILE A 252 2.91 3.54 -6.52
CA ILE A 252 3.25 2.18 -6.08
C ILE A 252 3.40 2.19 -4.56
N LEU A 253 2.71 1.28 -3.89
CA LEU A 253 2.90 0.94 -2.49
C LEU A 253 3.58 -0.42 -2.43
N ALA A 254 4.77 -0.52 -1.83
CA ALA A 254 5.46 -1.79 -1.60
C ALA A 254 5.80 -1.95 -0.12
N VAL A 255 5.90 -3.20 0.33
CA VAL A 255 6.07 -3.54 1.74
C VAL A 255 7.23 -4.51 1.91
N LEU A 256 8.15 -4.19 2.82
CA LEU A 256 9.07 -5.16 3.37
C LEU A 256 8.56 -5.58 4.76
N PRO A 257 7.91 -6.76 4.89
CA PRO A 257 7.31 -7.18 6.14
C PRO A 257 8.28 -7.11 7.32
N GLY A 258 7.80 -6.61 8.46
CA GLY A 258 8.59 -6.44 9.67
C GLY A 258 9.57 -5.27 9.67
N GLN A 259 9.72 -4.51 8.56
CA GLN A 259 10.77 -3.49 8.45
C GLN A 259 10.27 -2.13 7.97
N LEU A 260 9.70 -2.03 6.75
CA LEU A 260 9.39 -0.75 6.15
C LEU A 260 8.30 -0.81 5.07
N GLY A 261 7.73 0.34 4.77
CA GLY A 261 6.90 0.59 3.59
C GLY A 261 7.61 1.54 2.63
N ILE A 262 7.37 1.33 1.34
CA ILE A 262 7.88 2.15 0.24
C ILE A 262 6.69 2.74 -0.49
N GLY A 263 6.68 4.06 -0.67
CA GLY A 263 5.77 4.76 -1.54
C GLY A 263 6.55 5.37 -2.69
N ILE A 264 6.05 5.21 -3.91
CA ILE A 264 6.59 5.89 -5.09
C ILE A 264 5.43 6.54 -5.82
N PHE A 265 5.67 7.72 -6.35
CA PHE A 265 4.73 8.42 -7.19
C PHE A 265 5.45 8.98 -8.42
N SER A 266 5.00 8.57 -9.61
CA SER A 266 5.40 9.13 -10.89
C SER A 266 4.34 8.77 -11.93
N PRO A 267 3.61 9.75 -12.51
CA PRO A 267 2.45 9.53 -13.36
C PRO A 267 2.69 8.71 -14.64
N PRO A 268 3.83 8.81 -15.36
CA PRO A 268 4.04 8.02 -16.56
C PRO A 268 4.02 6.52 -16.27
N LEU A 269 3.14 5.80 -16.99
CA LEU A 269 2.91 4.36 -16.86
C LEU A 269 3.56 3.59 -18.01
N ASP A 270 4.06 2.40 -17.72
CA ASP A 270 4.51 1.43 -18.71
C ASP A 270 3.33 0.75 -19.44
N ALA A 271 3.62 -0.16 -20.35
CA ALA A 271 2.61 -0.88 -21.13
C ALA A 271 1.70 -1.77 -20.28
N GLN A 272 2.12 -2.13 -19.06
CA GLN A 272 1.35 -2.92 -18.09
C GLN A 272 0.53 -2.05 -17.12
N GLY A 273 0.64 -0.72 -17.23
CA GLY A 273 -0.10 0.23 -16.38
C GLY A 273 0.56 0.54 -15.04
N ASN A 274 1.83 0.22 -14.87
CA ASN A 274 2.61 0.51 -13.67
C ASN A 274 3.49 1.75 -13.88
N SER A 275 3.78 2.49 -12.81
CA SER A 275 4.72 3.63 -12.87
C SER A 275 6.08 3.21 -13.44
N ALA A 276 6.46 3.74 -14.60
CA ALA A 276 7.70 3.37 -15.31
C ALA A 276 8.94 3.66 -14.45
N ARG A 277 9.01 4.85 -13.83
CA ARG A 277 10.09 5.20 -12.88
C ARG A 277 10.01 4.35 -11.63
N GLY A 278 8.77 4.08 -11.13
CA GLY A 278 8.53 3.34 -9.91
C GLY A 278 9.03 1.89 -9.96
N ILE A 279 8.80 1.18 -11.07
CA ILE A 279 9.31 -0.17 -11.29
C ILE A 279 10.84 -0.20 -11.20
N LYS A 280 11.53 0.73 -11.87
CA LYS A 280 13.00 0.80 -11.88
C LYS A 280 13.56 1.12 -10.48
N VAL A 281 12.94 2.05 -9.77
CA VAL A 281 13.34 2.42 -8.40
C VAL A 281 13.19 1.23 -7.45
N CYS A 282 12.06 0.53 -7.48
CA CYS A 282 11.84 -0.63 -6.62
C CYS A 282 12.82 -1.77 -6.93
N GLY A 283 13.12 -1.99 -8.22
CA GLY A 283 14.13 -2.97 -8.64
C GLY A 283 15.53 -2.64 -8.09
N ASP A 284 15.94 -1.38 -8.21
CA ASP A 284 17.22 -0.93 -7.66
C ASP A 284 17.25 -0.98 -6.12
N LEU A 285 16.18 -0.54 -5.43
CA LEU A 285 16.08 -0.64 -3.97
C LEU A 285 16.20 -2.10 -3.51
N SER A 286 15.46 -3.00 -4.15
CA SER A 286 15.49 -4.41 -3.80
C SER A 286 16.88 -5.03 -3.97
N ARG A 287 17.53 -4.75 -5.09
CA ARG A 287 18.88 -5.24 -5.36
C ARG A 287 19.93 -4.62 -4.45
N ASP A 288 19.95 -3.29 -4.36
CA ASP A 288 21.03 -2.54 -3.70
C ASP A 288 20.98 -2.68 -2.16
N LEU A 289 19.79 -2.92 -1.60
CA LEU A 289 19.56 -3.12 -0.17
C LEU A 289 19.22 -4.57 0.21
N ALA A 290 19.26 -5.51 -0.75
CA ALA A 290 18.91 -6.91 -0.55
C ALA A 290 17.52 -7.13 0.08
N LEU A 291 16.50 -6.40 -0.41
CA LEU A 291 15.14 -6.42 0.16
C LEU A 291 14.26 -7.55 -0.37
N HIS A 292 14.73 -8.30 -1.35
CA HIS A 292 13.96 -9.39 -1.95
C HIS A 292 13.61 -10.45 -0.89
N GLN A 293 12.32 -10.82 -0.76
CA GLN A 293 11.84 -11.76 0.28
C GLN A 293 12.54 -13.13 0.28
N PHE A 294 13.13 -13.52 -0.85
CA PHE A 294 13.94 -14.74 -0.96
C PHE A 294 15.45 -14.46 -0.94
N ALA A 295 15.86 -13.22 -0.73
CA ALA A 295 17.28 -12.94 -0.50
C ALA A 295 17.64 -13.59 0.84
N ASN A 296 18.33 -14.72 0.75
CA ASN A 296 18.98 -15.27 1.93
C ASN A 296 19.90 -14.18 2.48
N GLY A 297 19.76 -13.84 3.76
CA GLY A 297 20.60 -12.88 4.45
C GLY A 297 22.08 -13.26 4.47
N SER A 298 22.68 -13.44 3.29
CA SER A 298 24.06 -13.88 3.05
C SER A 298 25.10 -12.78 3.25
N ALA A 299 24.69 -11.54 3.46
CA ALA A 299 25.53 -10.58 4.16
C ALA A 299 25.12 -10.66 5.63
N PRO A 300 25.99 -11.04 6.56
CA PRO A 300 25.71 -10.87 7.97
C PRO A 300 25.49 -9.39 8.19
N THR A 301 24.22 -8.97 8.22
CA THR A 301 23.89 -7.67 8.79
C THR A 301 24.46 -7.72 10.19
N PRO A 302 25.46 -6.88 10.52
CA PRO A 302 26.04 -6.95 11.84
C PRO A 302 24.88 -6.83 12.83
N SER A 303 24.76 -7.82 13.73
CA SER A 303 23.72 -7.82 14.78
C SER A 303 23.73 -6.53 15.60
N LEU A 304 24.80 -5.78 15.48
CA LEU A 304 25.00 -4.47 16.07
C LEU A 304 24.68 -3.36 15.05
N ARG A 305 23.50 -2.75 15.18
CA ARG A 305 23.05 -1.63 14.33
C ARG A 305 23.84 -0.35 14.66
N LEU A 306 23.93 0.00 15.93
CA LEU A 306 24.61 1.18 16.43
C LEU A 306 25.28 0.89 17.77
N SER A 307 26.42 1.53 18.02
CA SER A 307 27.09 1.52 19.30
C SER A 307 27.47 2.94 19.68
N TYR A 308 27.01 3.40 20.82
CA TYR A 308 27.30 4.73 21.35
C TYR A 308 27.48 4.70 22.86
N THR A 309 28.00 5.80 23.41
CA THR A 309 28.14 5.93 24.85
C THR A 309 26.99 6.71 25.46
N GLY A 310 26.69 6.51 26.73
CA GLY A 310 25.67 7.26 27.45
C GLY A 310 25.94 8.75 27.60
N SER A 311 27.14 9.23 27.21
CA SER A 311 27.47 10.65 27.07
C SER A 311 27.08 11.23 25.71
N GLN A 312 27.01 10.40 24.66
CA GLN A 312 26.64 10.79 23.29
C GLN A 312 25.12 10.85 23.12
N VAL A 313 24.41 9.89 23.71
CA VAL A 313 22.95 9.81 23.60
C VAL A 313 22.35 9.61 24.99
N THR A 314 21.48 10.53 25.40
CA THR A 314 20.70 10.41 26.63
C THR A 314 19.25 10.07 26.31
N SER A 315 18.64 9.14 27.07
CA SER A 315 17.22 8.80 26.90
C SER A 315 16.34 10.01 27.17
N CYS A 316 15.20 10.11 26.48
CA CYS A 316 14.20 11.18 26.65
C CYS A 316 13.51 11.19 28.03
N ARG A 317 13.85 10.26 28.93
CA ARG A 317 13.27 10.20 30.28
C ARG A 317 13.72 11.40 31.11
N ARG A 318 12.79 12.16 31.69
CA ARG A 318 13.10 13.23 32.64
C ARG A 318 13.78 12.66 33.89
N ARG A 319 14.93 13.22 34.26
CA ARG A 319 15.75 12.81 35.41
C ARG A 319 16.08 14.02 36.27
N PRO A 320 16.29 13.85 37.59
CA PRO A 320 16.82 14.89 38.46
C PRO A 320 18.17 15.43 37.94
N LEU A 321 18.44 16.69 38.20
CA LEU A 321 19.67 17.38 37.74
C LEU A 321 20.96 16.68 38.14
N THR A 322 21.00 16.13 39.36
CA THR A 322 22.12 15.33 39.87
C THR A 322 22.42 14.10 39.00
N ILE A 323 21.38 13.37 38.59
CA ILE A 323 21.54 12.22 37.69
C ILE A 323 21.98 12.64 36.30
N GLN A 324 21.47 13.76 35.80
CA GLN A 324 21.90 14.31 34.51
C GLN A 324 23.39 14.71 34.54
N GLN A 325 23.84 15.33 35.62
CA GLN A 325 25.25 15.70 35.81
C GLN A 325 26.15 14.45 35.88
N THR A 326 25.74 13.41 36.62
CA THR A 326 26.46 12.14 36.68
C THR A 326 26.55 11.46 35.31
N LEU A 327 25.46 11.45 34.54
CA LEU A 327 25.47 10.87 33.18
C LEU A 327 26.38 11.67 32.24
N ARG A 328 26.42 12.98 32.33
CA ARG A 328 27.36 13.81 31.55
C ARG A 328 28.81 13.54 31.92
N ALA A 329 29.12 13.42 33.20
CA ALA A 329 30.47 13.20 33.70
C ALA A 329 30.97 11.75 33.47
N SER A 330 30.10 10.75 33.65
CA SER A 330 30.46 9.33 33.68
C SER A 330 29.81 8.52 32.58
N GLY A 331 28.96 9.13 31.73
CA GLY A 331 28.23 8.43 30.68
C GLY A 331 29.11 7.76 29.60
N HIS A 332 30.37 8.20 29.47
CA HIS A 332 31.36 7.55 28.61
C HIS A 332 31.68 6.11 29.05
N ARG A 333 31.41 5.74 30.28
CA ARG A 333 31.60 4.39 30.86
C ARG A 333 30.43 3.45 30.54
N ILE A 334 29.31 3.99 30.03
CA ILE A 334 28.13 3.23 29.65
C ILE A 334 28.16 3.05 28.13
N ARG A 335 28.21 1.81 27.64
CA ARG A 335 28.00 1.50 26.23
C ARG A 335 26.59 1.02 26.01
N VAL A 336 25.93 1.61 25.01
CA VAL A 336 24.61 1.21 24.53
C VAL A 336 24.80 0.60 23.14
N HIS A 337 24.30 -0.60 22.98
CA HIS A 337 24.30 -1.31 21.70
C HIS A 337 22.85 -1.46 21.23
N GLU A 338 22.53 -0.94 20.06
CA GLU A 338 21.30 -1.23 19.37
C GLU A 338 21.51 -2.46 18.49
N LEU A 339 20.77 -3.52 18.76
CA LEU A 339 20.82 -4.76 18.00
C LEU A 339 19.73 -4.75 16.93
N GLN A 340 20.01 -5.41 15.81
CA GLN A 340 19.05 -5.61 14.72
C GLN A 340 19.11 -7.07 14.23
N GLY A 341 17.99 -7.55 13.67
CA GLY A 341 17.89 -8.90 13.14
C GLY A 341 17.65 -9.94 14.23
N GLU A 342 17.73 -11.20 13.87
CA GLU A 342 17.57 -12.33 14.78
C GLU A 342 18.90 -12.59 15.51
N LEU A 343 18.84 -12.69 16.82
CA LEU A 343 19.94 -13.23 17.62
C LEU A 343 19.78 -14.76 17.66
N ILE A 344 20.50 -15.44 16.79
CA ILE A 344 20.58 -16.91 16.81
C ILE A 344 21.73 -17.25 17.73
N PHE A 345 21.45 -17.94 18.85
CA PHE A 345 22.43 -18.43 19.79
C PHE A 345 22.71 -19.91 19.54
#